data_46213d912df7f400e29f09ff2ffd244e
#
_entry.id   46213d912df7f400e29f09ff2ffd244e
#
_cell.length_a   1.000
_cell.length_b   1.000
_cell.length_c   1.000
_cell.angle_alpha   90.00
_cell.angle_beta   90.00
_cell.angle_gamma   90.00
#
_symmetry.space_group_name_H-M   'P 1'
#
loop_
_entity.id
_entity.type
_entity.pdbx_description
1 polymer ?
#
loop_
_entity_poly.entity_id
_entity_poly.type
_entity_poly.pdbx_seq_one_letter_code
_entity_poly.pdbx_strand_id
1 'polypeptide(L)'
;MRKIEEQMNYALRHRKNWAGSNTTVRCFKENGVTTEMQVLLHGNLIAWLDTATNDLNISSAGWETVTTKSRLNALLEEFRDGARVIQRDFEWFLSDFGTLKPFVDGMKV
;
A
#
# COMPACT_ATOMS: atom_id res chain seq x y z
N MET A 1 4.18 -0.34 -14.34
CA MET A 1 3.04 -0.46 -13.38
C MET A 1 1.85 -1.07 -14.09
N ARG A 2 1.17 -2.02 -13.46
CA ARG A 2 -0.02 -2.66 -14.02
C ARG A 2 -1.21 -1.68 -14.04
N LYS A 3 -2.13 -1.86 -14.99
CA LYS A 3 -3.31 -0.99 -15.12
C LYS A 3 -4.16 -0.95 -13.84
N ILE A 4 -4.36 -2.11 -13.19
CA ILE A 4 -5.10 -2.18 -11.93
C ILE A 4 -4.42 -1.34 -10.83
N GLU A 5 -3.09 -1.26 -10.86
CA GLU A 5 -2.32 -0.47 -9.91
C GLU A 5 -2.42 1.02 -10.17
N GLU A 6 -2.50 1.41 -11.45
CA GLU A 6 -2.76 2.80 -11.81
C GLU A 6 -4.14 3.24 -11.33
N GLN A 7 -5.14 2.37 -11.48
CA GLN A 7 -6.50 2.62 -11.01
C GLN A 7 -6.58 2.69 -9.49
N MET A 8 -5.87 1.78 -8.80
CA MET A 8 -5.75 1.79 -7.35
C MET A 8 -5.17 3.11 -6.85
N ASN A 9 -4.05 3.53 -7.43
CA ASN A 9 -3.37 4.78 -7.05
C ASN A 9 -4.22 6.01 -7.36
N TYR A 10 -4.96 6.00 -8.46
CA TYR A 10 -5.90 7.08 -8.78
C TYR A 10 -6.97 7.21 -7.69
N ALA A 11 -7.55 6.09 -7.27
CA ALA A 11 -8.58 6.09 -6.22
C ALA A 11 -8.01 6.60 -4.88
N LEU A 12 -6.80 6.17 -4.52
CA LEU A 12 -6.13 6.65 -3.31
C LEU A 12 -5.89 8.15 -3.37
N ARG A 13 -5.38 8.65 -4.49
CA ARG A 13 -5.04 10.06 -4.68
C ARG A 13 -6.28 10.95 -4.61
N HIS A 14 -7.40 10.46 -5.16
CA HIS A 14 -8.66 11.21 -5.23
C HIS A 14 -9.63 10.89 -4.10
N ARG A 15 -9.20 10.12 -3.09
CA ARG A 15 -10.00 9.77 -1.91
C ARG A 15 -11.34 9.13 -2.29
N LYS A 16 -11.29 8.12 -3.16
CA LYS A 16 -12.48 7.43 -3.66
C LYS A 16 -12.47 5.97 -3.28
N ASN A 17 -13.67 5.42 -3.06
CA ASN A 17 -13.86 3.97 -3.02
C ASN A 17 -13.73 3.42 -4.43
N TRP A 18 -13.07 2.26 -4.55
CA TRP A 18 -12.87 1.61 -5.84
C TRP A 18 -12.63 0.12 -5.61
N ALA A 19 -13.06 -0.68 -6.58
CA ALA A 19 -12.79 -2.12 -6.56
C ALA A 19 -12.42 -2.60 -7.95
N GLY A 20 -11.30 -3.29 -8.05
CA GLY A 20 -10.88 -4.06 -9.23
C GLY A 20 -11.17 -5.54 -9.04
N SER A 21 -10.50 -6.42 -9.81
CA SER A 21 -10.76 -7.86 -9.73
C SER A 21 -10.37 -8.44 -8.36
N ASN A 22 -9.21 -8.08 -7.83
CA ASN A 22 -8.69 -8.61 -6.57
C ASN A 22 -8.25 -7.52 -5.60
N THR A 23 -8.39 -6.25 -5.97
CA THR A 23 -7.88 -5.12 -5.20
C THR A 23 -9.01 -4.13 -4.92
N THR A 24 -9.10 -3.69 -3.68
CA THR A 24 -10.14 -2.75 -3.24
C THR A 24 -9.49 -1.57 -2.54
N VAL A 25 -10.00 -0.37 -2.80
CA VAL A 25 -9.66 0.85 -2.06
C VAL A 25 -10.88 1.29 -1.30
N ARG A 26 -10.74 1.48 0.01
CA ARG A 26 -11.81 1.96 0.90
C ARG A 26 -11.46 3.33 1.43
N CYS A 27 -12.42 4.24 1.33
CA CYS A 27 -12.32 5.59 1.85
C CYS A 27 -13.21 5.70 3.09
N PHE A 28 -12.61 6.03 4.22
CA PHE A 28 -13.35 6.25 5.48
C PHE A 28 -13.49 7.74 5.72
N LYS A 29 -14.69 8.16 6.08
CA LYS A 29 -15.01 9.56 6.31
C LYS A 29 -15.62 9.74 7.69
N GLU A 30 -15.35 10.90 8.28
CA GLU A 30 -15.97 11.35 9.50
C GLU A 30 -16.42 12.79 9.31
N ASN A 31 -17.71 13.05 9.50
CA ASN A 31 -18.30 14.38 9.25
C ASN A 31 -17.97 14.93 7.85
N GLY A 32 -17.99 14.05 6.82
CA GLY A 32 -17.71 14.43 5.44
C GLY A 32 -16.24 14.60 5.08
N VAL A 33 -15.34 14.42 6.04
CA VAL A 33 -13.89 14.54 5.83
C VAL A 33 -13.27 13.14 5.81
N THR A 34 -12.44 12.87 4.79
CA THR A 34 -11.72 11.60 4.71
C THR A 34 -10.70 11.51 5.85
N THR A 35 -10.75 10.43 6.63
CA THR A 35 -9.85 10.19 7.76
C THR A 35 -8.82 9.13 7.47
N GLU A 36 -9.18 8.11 6.69
CA GLU A 36 -8.29 7.00 6.37
C GLU A 36 -8.61 6.43 4.99
N MET A 37 -7.55 6.03 4.27
CA MET A 37 -7.65 5.26 3.04
C MET A 37 -7.06 3.87 3.31
N GLN A 38 -7.72 2.82 2.81
CA GLN A 38 -7.23 1.45 2.95
C GLN A 38 -7.12 0.78 1.60
N VAL A 39 -6.12 -0.09 1.46
CA VAL A 39 -5.96 -0.98 0.30
C VAL A 39 -6.07 -2.41 0.77
N LEU A 40 -6.96 -3.17 0.13
CA LEU A 40 -7.15 -4.59 0.41
C LEU A 40 -6.84 -5.40 -0.85
N LEU A 41 -6.15 -6.52 -0.66
CA LEU A 41 -5.87 -7.49 -1.72
C LEU A 41 -6.54 -8.80 -1.34
N HIS A 42 -7.46 -9.31 -2.18
CA HIS A 42 -8.30 -10.47 -1.85
C HIS A 42 -9.01 -10.31 -0.50
N GLY A 43 -9.43 -9.08 -0.17
CA GLY A 43 -10.09 -8.79 1.09
C GLY A 43 -9.16 -8.62 2.29
N ASN A 44 -7.85 -8.76 2.11
CA ASN A 44 -6.87 -8.64 3.19
C ASN A 44 -6.21 -7.25 3.16
N LEU A 45 -6.17 -6.59 4.30
CA LEU A 45 -5.62 -5.24 4.44
C LEU A 45 -4.10 -5.26 4.25
N ILE A 46 -3.59 -4.57 3.23
CA ILE A 46 -2.16 -4.51 2.93
C ILE A 46 -1.57 -3.11 3.08
N ALA A 47 -2.40 -2.07 3.13
CA ALA A 47 -1.91 -0.70 3.34
C ALA A 47 -3.02 0.17 3.91
N TRP A 48 -2.63 1.13 4.76
CA TRP A 48 -3.56 2.15 5.25
C TRP A 48 -2.84 3.46 5.44
N LEU A 49 -3.51 4.52 5.01
CA LEU A 49 -3.01 5.90 5.04
C LEU A 49 -3.90 6.72 5.96
N ASP A 50 -3.31 7.30 7.01
CA ASP A 50 -3.98 8.31 7.83
C ASP A 50 -3.90 9.65 7.08
N THR A 51 -5.05 10.19 6.68
CA THR A 51 -5.07 11.39 5.85
C THR A 51 -4.78 12.66 6.61
N ALA A 52 -4.93 12.65 7.94
CA ALA A 52 -4.60 13.82 8.78
C ALA A 52 -3.09 13.97 8.96
N THR A 53 -2.38 12.86 9.19
CA THR A 53 -0.94 12.85 9.45
C THR A 53 -0.11 12.50 8.23
N ASN A 54 -0.74 11.91 7.20
CA ASN A 54 -0.09 11.33 6.03
C ASN A 54 0.79 10.12 6.39
N ASP A 55 0.56 9.50 7.52
CA ASP A 55 1.25 8.26 7.89
C ASP A 55 0.75 7.11 7.05
N LEU A 56 1.67 6.36 6.45
CA LEU A 56 1.38 5.20 5.62
C LEU A 56 1.96 3.95 6.28
N ASN A 57 1.11 2.96 6.50
CA ASN A 57 1.52 1.65 7.01
C ASN A 57 1.28 0.59 5.94
N ILE A 58 2.17 -0.38 5.86
CA ILE A 58 2.10 -1.47 4.88
C ILE A 58 2.20 -2.82 5.57
N SER A 59 1.61 -3.83 4.92
CA SER A 59 1.55 -5.20 5.45
C SER A 59 1.46 -6.20 4.30
N SER A 60 2.02 -7.39 4.50
CA SER A 60 1.79 -8.51 3.58
C SER A 60 0.46 -9.22 3.88
N ALA A 61 -0.14 -8.91 5.02
CA ALA A 61 -1.30 -9.63 5.56
C ALA A 61 -1.04 -11.15 5.70
N GLY A 62 0.23 -11.54 5.85
CA GLY A 62 0.64 -12.94 5.92
C GLY A 62 0.87 -13.60 4.56
N TRP A 63 0.70 -12.86 3.45
CA TRP A 63 0.83 -13.38 2.09
C TRP A 63 1.96 -12.68 1.34
N GLU A 64 3.18 -13.18 1.49
CA GLU A 64 4.36 -12.62 0.80
C GLU A 64 4.43 -13.15 -0.63
N THR A 65 3.49 -12.71 -1.47
CA THR A 65 3.38 -13.11 -2.86
C THR A 65 3.89 -12.04 -3.82
N VAL A 66 4.14 -12.44 -5.07
CA VAL A 66 4.51 -11.50 -6.14
C VAL A 66 3.45 -10.41 -6.31
N THR A 67 2.17 -10.78 -6.24
CA THR A 67 1.07 -9.82 -6.39
C THR A 67 1.05 -8.82 -5.24
N THR A 68 1.18 -9.28 -4.00
CA THR A 68 1.24 -8.38 -2.83
C THR A 68 2.39 -7.38 -2.97
N LYS A 69 3.58 -7.87 -3.31
CA LYS A 69 4.76 -7.02 -3.50
C LYS A 69 4.54 -6.01 -4.62
N SER A 70 3.92 -6.43 -5.73
CA SER A 70 3.62 -5.54 -6.84
C SER A 70 2.70 -4.40 -6.43
N ARG A 71 1.61 -4.71 -5.69
CA ARG A 71 0.67 -3.69 -5.20
C ARG A 71 1.36 -2.71 -4.25
N LEU A 72 2.14 -3.22 -3.29
CA LEU A 72 2.86 -2.38 -2.35
C LEU A 72 3.86 -1.47 -3.05
N ASN A 73 4.62 -2.00 -4.01
CA ASN A 73 5.59 -1.20 -4.75
C ASN A 73 4.92 -0.14 -5.64
N ALA A 74 3.74 -0.43 -6.17
CA ALA A 74 2.99 0.55 -6.95
C ALA A 74 2.57 1.74 -6.07
N LEU A 75 2.03 1.48 -4.88
CA LEU A 75 1.62 2.57 -4.01
C LEU A 75 2.82 3.31 -3.40
N LEU A 76 3.92 2.62 -3.12
CA LEU A 76 5.14 3.28 -2.62
C LEU A 76 5.74 4.19 -3.69
N GLU A 77 5.76 3.77 -4.95
CA GLU A 77 6.23 4.59 -6.06
C GLU A 77 5.45 5.92 -6.13
N GLU A 78 4.16 5.89 -5.87
CA GLU A 78 3.30 7.07 -5.92
C GLU A 78 3.42 7.95 -4.68
N PHE A 79 3.48 7.34 -3.48
CA PHE A 79 3.32 8.06 -2.22
C PHE A 79 4.58 8.13 -1.36
N ARG A 80 5.60 7.33 -1.65
CA ARG A 80 6.85 7.30 -0.89
C ARG A 80 8.01 7.05 -1.84
N ASP A 81 8.32 8.07 -2.62
CA ASP A 81 9.42 8.01 -3.58
C ASP A 81 10.71 7.60 -2.86
N GLY A 82 11.45 6.66 -3.48
CA GLY A 82 12.67 6.12 -2.90
C GLY A 82 12.48 4.89 -2.01
N ALA A 83 11.24 4.52 -1.67
CA ALA A 83 10.96 3.33 -0.87
C ALA A 83 10.45 2.17 -1.75
N ARG A 84 10.92 0.96 -1.48
CA ARG A 84 10.54 -0.26 -2.20
C ARG A 84 10.58 -1.47 -1.30
N VAL A 85 9.64 -2.40 -1.52
CA VAL A 85 9.72 -3.75 -0.97
C VAL A 85 10.55 -4.59 -1.93
N ILE A 86 11.61 -5.20 -1.41
CA ILE A 86 12.48 -6.10 -2.18
C ILE A 86 12.59 -7.45 -1.48
N GLN A 87 13.00 -8.47 -2.22
CA GLN A 87 13.19 -9.81 -1.69
C GLN A 87 14.63 -10.23 -1.92
N ARG A 88 15.28 -10.76 -0.85
CA ARG A 88 16.60 -11.35 -0.92
C ARG A 88 16.62 -12.61 -0.06
N ASP A 89 17.14 -13.70 -0.60
CA ASP A 89 17.25 -14.98 0.12
C ASP A 89 15.90 -15.38 0.75
N PHE A 90 14.81 -15.21 -0.03
CA PHE A 90 13.42 -15.52 0.35
C PHE A 90 12.84 -14.65 1.46
N GLU A 91 13.55 -13.61 1.89
CA GLU A 91 13.07 -12.66 2.89
C GLU A 91 12.75 -11.31 2.27
N TRP A 92 11.72 -10.66 2.80
CA TRP A 92 11.34 -9.32 2.37
C TRP A 92 12.03 -8.25 3.20
N PHE A 93 12.42 -7.19 2.52
CA PHE A 93 13.03 -6.00 3.11
C PHE A 93 12.36 -4.75 2.55
N LEU A 94 12.36 -3.68 3.35
CA LEU A 94 12.06 -2.34 2.84
C LEU A 94 13.38 -1.67 2.51
N SER A 95 13.54 -1.28 1.25
CA SER A 95 14.65 -0.45 0.80
C SER A 95 14.19 0.99 0.79
N ASP A 96 14.88 1.86 1.54
CA ASP A 96 14.56 3.29 1.63
C ASP A 96 15.83 4.06 1.26
N PHE A 97 15.85 4.60 0.04
CA PHE A 97 17.04 5.23 -0.55
C PHE A 97 18.30 4.37 -0.39
N GLY A 98 18.15 3.07 -0.59
CA GLY A 98 19.26 2.10 -0.52
C GLY A 98 19.56 1.55 0.87
N THR A 99 18.93 2.09 1.92
CA THR A 99 19.04 1.53 3.27
C THR A 99 18.02 0.41 3.43
N LEU A 100 18.48 -0.77 3.83
CA LEU A 100 17.62 -1.94 3.99
C LEU A 100 17.17 -2.08 5.44
N LYS A 101 15.86 -2.35 5.61
CA LYS A 101 15.26 -2.73 6.89
C LYS A 101 14.49 -4.02 6.69
N PRO A 102 14.43 -4.92 7.69
CA PRO A 102 13.50 -6.04 7.59
C PRO A 102 12.08 -5.56 7.37
N PHE A 103 11.34 -6.24 6.48
CA PHE A 103 9.93 -5.96 6.29
C PHE A 103 9.15 -6.54 7.47
N VAL A 104 8.34 -5.72 8.10
CA VAL A 104 7.47 -6.13 9.22
C VAL A 104 6.06 -5.71 8.90
N ASP A 105 5.10 -6.65 9.02
CA ASP A 105 3.69 -6.34 8.78
C ASP A 105 3.21 -5.22 9.68
N GLY A 106 2.59 -4.21 9.08
CA GLY A 106 2.10 -3.03 9.78
C GLY A 106 3.13 -1.92 9.96
N MET A 107 4.34 -2.08 9.41
CA MET A 107 5.38 -1.06 9.56
C MET A 107 4.97 0.25 8.89
N LYS A 108 5.43 1.36 9.49
CA LYS A 108 5.24 2.69 8.92
C LYS A 108 6.35 3.01 7.93
N VAL A 109 5.99 3.59 6.83
CA VAL A 109 6.93 4.03 5.78
C VAL A 109 6.78 5.49 5.44
#